data_b0f4382ec23c55c1b90059c39718a040
#
_entry.id   b0f4382ec23c55c1b90059c39718a040
#
_cell.length_a   1.000
_cell.length_b   1.000
_cell.length_c   1.000
_cell.angle_alpha   90.00
_cell.angle_beta   90.00
_cell.angle_gamma   90.00
#
_symmetry.space_group_name_H-M   'P 1'
#
loop_
_entity.id
_entity.type
_entity.pdbx_description
1 polymer ?
#
loop_
_entity_poly.entity_id
_entity_poly.type
_entity_poly.pdbx_seq_one_letter_code
_entity_poly.pdbx_strand_id
1 'polypeptide(L)'
;MEGKEEYFIGHLWDGGKRDINQDALGFWWMRKKKYHCFLGIVCDGIGGLQEGENASTYVLKHIISWFLSEGYKEKRFTVIRYRMQQIFFQIHCELKNYGREKKIETGTTVTFFIIKGKRYIWGHCGDTRLYHFRKKDIKLVTKDHKNNTGALERAIGVGEWQLLDIGVGRFGKKDKLLLCTDGFYRGVTKEDLKHFMEKEIEDCEKADRMLKLMLQKKQSMGEKDNISAIYFGRGGKSK
;
A
#
# COMPACT_ATOMS: atom_id res chain seq x y z
N MET A 1 -21.72 -19.54 -19.70
CA MET A 1 -21.80 -18.44 -18.71
C MET A 1 -20.43 -18.29 -18.09
N GLU A 2 -19.64 -17.30 -18.50
CA GLU A 2 -18.36 -16.99 -17.85
C GLU A 2 -18.68 -16.51 -16.44
N GLY A 3 -18.28 -17.27 -15.43
CA GLY A 3 -18.43 -16.89 -14.04
C GLY A 3 -17.75 -15.53 -13.81
N LYS A 4 -18.49 -14.57 -13.32
CA LYS A 4 -17.97 -13.25 -12.94
C LYS A 4 -16.80 -13.48 -11.96
N GLU A 5 -15.59 -13.17 -12.35
CA GLU A 5 -14.47 -13.11 -11.41
C GLU A 5 -14.82 -12.02 -10.40
N GLU A 6 -15.16 -12.42 -9.20
CA GLU A 6 -15.44 -11.49 -8.10
C GLU A 6 -14.11 -11.21 -7.39
N TYR A 7 -13.79 -9.93 -7.21
CA TYR A 7 -12.67 -9.48 -6.40
C TYR A 7 -13.23 -8.96 -5.08
N PHE A 8 -12.46 -9.12 -4.02
CA PHE A 8 -12.73 -8.45 -2.76
C PHE A 8 -11.64 -7.43 -2.44
N ILE A 9 -12.02 -6.40 -1.74
CA ILE A 9 -11.15 -5.40 -1.15
C ILE A 9 -11.60 -5.21 0.29
N GLY A 10 -10.68 -5.36 1.22
CA GLY A 10 -10.84 -4.88 2.59
C GLY A 10 -9.88 -3.72 2.82
N HIS A 11 -10.29 -2.78 3.65
CA HIS A 11 -9.43 -1.67 4.04
C HIS A 11 -9.58 -1.37 5.53
N LEU A 12 -8.50 -0.86 6.10
CA LEU A 12 -8.43 -0.39 7.48
C LEU A 12 -7.67 0.92 7.48
N TRP A 13 -8.22 1.90 8.17
CA TRP A 13 -7.59 3.20 8.40
C TRP A 13 -8.00 3.68 9.79
N ASP A 14 -7.09 3.58 10.74
CA ASP A 14 -7.35 3.86 12.15
C ASP A 14 -6.23 4.73 12.72
N GLY A 15 -6.59 5.76 13.48
CA GLY A 15 -5.64 6.70 14.09
C GLY A 15 -4.83 6.11 15.23
N GLY A 16 -5.18 4.91 15.72
CA GLY A 16 -4.57 4.35 16.91
C GLY A 16 -4.80 5.24 18.14
N LYS A 17 -3.69 5.59 18.82
CA LYS A 17 -3.71 6.53 19.95
C LYS A 17 -3.02 7.86 19.63
N ARG A 18 -2.77 8.14 18.36
CA ARG A 18 -2.21 9.41 17.90
C ARG A 18 -3.32 10.46 17.78
N ASP A 19 -3.00 11.72 18.07
CA ASP A 19 -3.93 12.83 17.89
C ASP A 19 -4.25 13.09 16.42
N ILE A 20 -3.27 12.82 15.53
CA ILE A 20 -3.41 12.99 14.09
C ILE A 20 -3.10 11.64 13.42
N ASN A 21 -3.95 11.25 12.48
CA ASN A 21 -3.64 10.14 11.60
C ASN A 21 -2.82 10.64 10.40
N GLN A 22 -1.53 10.32 10.40
CA GLN A 22 -0.59 10.70 9.35
C GLN A 22 -0.53 9.69 8.21
N ASP A 23 -1.20 8.55 8.36
CA ASP A 23 -1.37 7.57 7.29
C ASP A 23 -2.37 8.05 6.24
N ALA A 24 -2.10 7.76 4.99
CA ALA A 24 -3.05 7.88 3.89
C ALA A 24 -3.11 6.59 3.09
N LEU A 25 -4.30 6.14 2.77
CA LEU A 25 -4.50 4.98 1.90
C LEU A 25 -5.56 5.25 0.85
N GLY A 26 -5.44 4.56 -0.26
CA GLY A 26 -6.43 4.62 -1.31
C GLY A 26 -6.37 3.42 -2.24
N PHE A 27 -7.50 3.15 -2.83
CA PHE A 27 -7.61 2.12 -3.85
C PHE A 27 -8.60 2.57 -4.92
N TRP A 28 -8.38 2.07 -6.14
CA TRP A 28 -9.26 2.34 -7.26
C TRP A 28 -9.39 1.13 -8.16
N TRP A 29 -10.61 0.88 -8.61
CA TRP A 29 -10.90 -0.24 -9.48
C TRP A 29 -11.56 0.22 -10.77
N MET A 30 -10.90 -0.05 -11.89
CA MET A 30 -11.44 0.17 -13.23
C MET A 30 -11.88 -1.16 -13.83
N ARG A 31 -13.19 -1.33 -14.00
CA ARG A 31 -13.77 -2.49 -14.66
C ARG A 31 -14.10 -2.15 -16.11
N LYS A 32 -13.42 -2.80 -17.06
CA LYS A 32 -13.76 -2.75 -18.48
C LYS A 32 -14.09 -4.15 -19.00
N LYS A 33 -14.89 -4.25 -20.09
CA LYS A 33 -15.40 -5.53 -20.64
C LYS A 33 -14.32 -6.61 -20.81
N LYS A 34 -13.07 -6.24 -21.10
CA LYS A 34 -11.97 -7.20 -21.40
C LYS A 34 -10.86 -7.26 -20.36
N TYR A 35 -10.81 -6.38 -19.36
CA TYR A 35 -9.78 -6.41 -18.32
C TYR A 35 -10.17 -5.62 -17.09
N HIS A 36 -9.65 -6.06 -15.97
CA HIS A 36 -9.73 -5.35 -14.70
C HIS A 36 -8.37 -4.74 -14.40
N CYS A 37 -8.37 -3.49 -13.95
CA CYS A 37 -7.20 -2.80 -13.46
C CYS A 37 -7.49 -2.29 -12.06
N PHE A 38 -6.61 -2.60 -11.13
CA PHE A 38 -6.75 -2.20 -9.74
C PHE A 38 -5.49 -1.49 -9.27
N LEU A 39 -5.64 -0.39 -8.54
CA LEU A 39 -4.60 0.32 -7.80
C LEU A 39 -4.86 0.16 -6.31
N GLY A 40 -3.84 -0.19 -5.53
CA GLY A 40 -3.81 -0.03 -4.08
C GLY A 40 -2.56 0.74 -3.69
N ILE A 41 -2.68 1.71 -2.80
CA ILE A 41 -1.58 2.55 -2.30
C ILE A 41 -1.76 2.84 -0.82
N VAL A 42 -0.67 2.76 -0.07
CA VAL A 42 -0.57 3.15 1.34
C VAL A 42 0.66 4.04 1.50
N CYS A 43 0.49 5.13 2.23
CA CYS A 43 1.51 6.10 2.59
C CYS A 43 1.47 6.26 4.11
N ASP A 44 2.64 6.26 4.76
CA ASP A 44 2.82 6.51 6.18
C ASP A 44 3.58 7.82 6.33
N GLY A 45 2.91 8.85 6.83
CA GLY A 45 3.51 10.16 7.09
C GLY A 45 4.52 10.06 8.24
N ILE A 46 5.72 10.62 8.07
CA ILE A 46 6.81 10.47 9.05
C ILE A 46 6.46 11.19 10.35
N GLY A 47 6.07 10.42 11.37
CA GLY A 47 5.56 10.91 12.67
C GLY A 47 6.54 11.73 13.52
N GLY A 48 7.83 11.74 13.19
CA GLY A 48 8.83 12.61 13.81
C GLY A 48 9.00 13.96 13.10
N LEU A 49 8.32 14.16 11.96
CA LEU A 49 8.35 15.38 11.16
C LEU A 49 7.02 16.13 11.28
N GLN A 50 7.04 17.39 10.85
CA GLN A 50 5.83 18.21 10.83
C GLN A 50 5.00 17.93 9.58
N GLU A 51 3.69 17.99 9.70
CA GLU A 51 2.75 17.86 8.57
C GLU A 51 2.91 16.55 7.75
N GLY A 52 3.22 15.43 8.38
CA GLY A 52 3.33 14.12 7.72
C GLY A 52 2.02 13.69 7.04
N GLU A 53 0.87 14.07 7.60
CA GLU A 53 -0.47 13.85 7.03
C GLU A 53 -0.68 14.60 5.71
N ASN A 54 -0.07 15.79 5.57
CA ASN A 54 -0.10 16.54 4.32
C ASN A 54 0.75 15.86 3.25
N ALA A 55 1.94 15.38 3.61
CA ALA A 55 2.83 14.67 2.69
C ALA A 55 2.22 13.36 2.19
N SER A 56 1.68 12.53 3.09
CA SER A 56 1.04 11.24 2.73
C SER A 56 -0.19 11.44 1.83
N THR A 57 -1.04 12.42 2.19
CA THR A 57 -2.23 12.79 1.39
C THR A 57 -1.84 13.35 0.02
N TYR A 58 -0.77 14.15 -0.05
CA TYR A 58 -0.28 14.73 -1.30
C TYR A 58 0.17 13.65 -2.27
N VAL A 59 1.00 12.73 -1.82
CA VAL A 59 1.42 11.55 -2.60
C VAL A 59 0.22 10.75 -3.09
N LEU A 60 -0.70 10.42 -2.19
CA LEU A 60 -1.90 9.65 -2.50
C LEU A 60 -2.72 10.30 -3.63
N LYS A 61 -3.02 11.60 -3.52
CA LYS A 61 -3.82 12.35 -4.51
C LYS A 61 -3.16 12.35 -5.89
N HIS A 62 -1.84 12.55 -5.96
CA HIS A 62 -1.11 12.58 -7.23
C HIS A 62 -1.12 11.23 -7.93
N ILE A 63 -0.92 10.15 -7.19
CA ILE A 63 -0.91 8.79 -7.78
C ILE A 63 -2.30 8.38 -8.23
N ILE A 64 -3.35 8.67 -7.47
CA ILE A 64 -4.73 8.41 -7.88
C ILE A 64 -5.07 9.23 -9.13
N SER A 65 -4.75 10.51 -9.16
CA SER A 65 -4.98 11.40 -10.32
C SER A 65 -4.30 10.86 -11.59
N TRP A 66 -3.02 10.52 -11.49
CA TRP A 66 -2.31 9.88 -12.60
C TRP A 66 -2.95 8.56 -13.03
N PHE A 67 -3.32 7.71 -12.08
CA PHE A 67 -3.95 6.43 -12.40
C PHE A 67 -5.26 6.62 -13.15
N LEU A 68 -6.08 7.59 -12.76
CA LEU A 68 -7.37 7.89 -13.38
C LEU A 68 -7.23 8.55 -14.76
N SER A 69 -6.20 9.33 -15.00
CA SER A 69 -5.97 10.00 -16.29
C SER A 69 -5.32 9.05 -17.32
N GLU A 70 -4.25 8.38 -16.94
CA GLU A 70 -3.36 7.61 -17.82
C GLU A 70 -3.11 6.18 -17.36
N GLY A 71 -2.85 5.98 -16.07
CA GLY A 71 -2.28 4.76 -15.53
C GLY A 71 -3.11 3.51 -15.81
N TYR A 72 -4.45 3.62 -15.71
CA TYR A 72 -5.31 2.48 -16.00
C TYR A 72 -5.32 2.06 -17.48
N LYS A 73 -5.00 2.99 -18.41
CA LYS A 73 -4.96 2.76 -19.86
C LYS A 73 -3.66 2.09 -20.30
N GLU A 74 -2.54 2.44 -19.65
CA GLU A 74 -1.21 1.92 -20.03
C GLU A 74 -1.10 0.42 -19.73
N LYS A 75 -0.72 -0.37 -20.75
CA LYS A 75 -0.61 -1.84 -20.64
C LYS A 75 0.81 -2.32 -20.37
N ARG A 76 1.80 -1.50 -20.68
CA ARG A 76 3.22 -1.86 -20.58
C ARG A 76 3.77 -1.47 -19.21
N PHE A 77 4.18 -2.45 -18.43
CA PHE A 77 4.76 -2.21 -17.11
C PHE A 77 6.09 -1.45 -17.15
N THR A 78 6.83 -1.53 -18.26
CA THR A 78 8.04 -0.71 -18.46
C THR A 78 7.72 0.77 -18.52
N VAL A 79 6.63 1.16 -19.18
CA VAL A 79 6.17 2.55 -19.25
C VAL A 79 5.66 3.00 -17.88
N ILE A 80 4.86 2.17 -17.19
CA ILE A 80 4.38 2.47 -15.83
C ILE A 80 5.58 2.67 -14.90
N ARG A 81 6.60 1.78 -14.93
CA ARG A 81 7.83 1.92 -14.13
C ARG A 81 8.50 3.27 -14.36
N TYR A 82 8.72 3.64 -15.62
CA TYR A 82 9.36 4.90 -15.96
C TYR A 82 8.55 6.10 -15.46
N ARG A 83 7.25 6.11 -15.71
CA ARG A 83 6.35 7.17 -15.26
C ARG A 83 6.31 7.31 -13.74
N MET A 84 6.29 6.19 -12.99
CA MET A 84 6.33 6.23 -11.53
C MET A 84 7.61 6.90 -11.02
N GLN A 85 8.78 6.55 -11.58
CA GLN A 85 10.03 7.22 -11.19
C GLN A 85 9.97 8.73 -11.40
N GLN A 86 9.44 9.18 -12.55
CA GLN A 86 9.31 10.61 -12.86
C GLN A 86 8.34 11.33 -11.91
N ILE A 87 7.15 10.75 -11.70
CA ILE A 87 6.12 11.36 -10.85
C ILE A 87 6.61 11.46 -9.41
N PHE A 88 7.22 10.39 -8.87
CA PHE A 88 7.71 10.42 -7.49
C PHE A 88 8.94 11.32 -7.31
N PHE A 89 9.79 11.46 -8.32
CA PHE A 89 10.85 12.48 -8.32
C PHE A 89 10.26 13.89 -8.24
N GLN A 90 9.27 14.17 -9.06
CA GLN A 90 8.58 15.47 -9.04
C GLN A 90 7.95 15.74 -7.67
N ILE A 91 7.17 14.79 -7.14
CA ILE A 91 6.55 14.90 -5.81
C ILE A 91 7.61 15.12 -4.71
N HIS A 92 8.73 14.38 -4.77
CA HIS A 92 9.83 14.57 -3.82
C HIS A 92 10.36 16.00 -3.84
N CYS A 93 10.62 16.55 -5.04
CA CYS A 93 11.07 17.94 -5.18
C CYS A 93 10.04 18.95 -4.68
N GLU A 94 8.76 18.72 -4.94
CA GLU A 94 7.66 19.60 -4.51
C GLU A 94 7.52 19.61 -2.99
N LEU A 95 7.56 18.45 -2.33
CA LEU A 95 7.55 18.36 -0.87
C LEU A 95 8.79 18.99 -0.23
N LYS A 96 9.96 18.83 -0.82
CA LYS A 96 11.18 19.52 -0.33
C LYS A 96 11.08 21.03 -0.47
N ASN A 97 10.54 21.53 -1.57
CA ASN A 97 10.34 22.98 -1.76
C ASN A 97 9.31 23.53 -0.77
N TYR A 98 8.20 22.82 -0.58
CA TYR A 98 7.21 23.15 0.44
C TYR A 98 7.83 23.22 1.85
N GLY A 99 8.63 22.23 2.22
CA GLY A 99 9.35 22.20 3.48
C GLY A 99 10.29 23.41 3.65
N ARG A 100 11.04 23.78 2.61
CA ARG A 100 11.93 24.96 2.62
C ARG A 100 11.13 26.25 2.83
N GLU A 101 10.01 26.44 2.13
CA GLU A 101 9.16 27.62 2.26
C GLU A 101 8.57 27.74 3.67
N LYS A 102 8.13 26.64 4.23
CA LYS A 102 7.56 26.56 5.59
C LYS A 102 8.61 26.50 6.70
N LYS A 103 9.87 26.25 6.38
CA LYS A 103 10.98 26.00 7.33
C LYS A 103 10.71 24.77 8.22
N ILE A 104 10.17 23.71 7.61
CA ILE A 104 9.91 22.41 8.24
C ILE A 104 10.52 21.29 7.41
N GLU A 105 10.67 20.11 8.01
CA GLU A 105 10.83 18.86 7.28
C GLU A 105 9.50 18.12 7.24
N THR A 106 9.12 17.64 6.07
CA THR A 106 7.91 16.84 5.88
C THR A 106 8.17 15.74 4.85
N GLY A 107 7.56 14.60 5.06
CA GLY A 107 7.75 13.48 4.15
C GLY A 107 6.88 12.28 4.50
N THR A 108 6.91 11.30 3.65
CA THR A 108 6.10 10.09 3.79
C THR A 108 6.78 8.88 3.16
N THR A 109 6.49 7.70 3.68
CA THR A 109 6.73 6.45 2.98
C THR A 109 5.70 6.26 1.88
N VAL A 110 5.92 5.32 0.99
CA VAL A 110 4.90 4.88 0.03
C VAL A 110 5.13 3.45 -0.40
N THR A 111 4.06 2.69 -0.46
CA THR A 111 4.01 1.42 -1.18
C THR A 111 2.71 1.33 -1.96
N PHE A 112 2.82 0.91 -3.22
CA PHE A 112 1.65 0.73 -4.08
C PHE A 112 1.75 -0.56 -4.90
N PHE A 113 0.62 -1.03 -5.40
CA PHE A 113 0.57 -2.03 -6.46
C PHE A 113 -0.51 -1.68 -7.49
N ILE A 114 -0.26 -2.05 -8.75
CA ILE A 114 -1.23 -1.95 -9.84
C ILE A 114 -1.38 -3.33 -10.46
N ILE A 115 -2.58 -3.89 -10.39
CA ILE A 115 -2.90 -5.18 -11.00
C ILE A 115 -3.52 -4.96 -12.38
N LYS A 116 -3.03 -5.70 -13.36
CA LYS A 116 -3.57 -5.77 -14.74
C LYS A 116 -3.65 -7.23 -15.16
N GLY A 117 -4.86 -7.78 -15.19
CA GLY A 117 -5.09 -9.18 -15.51
C GLY A 117 -4.41 -10.15 -14.53
N LYS A 118 -3.44 -10.93 -15.03
CA LYS A 118 -2.72 -11.95 -14.23
C LYS A 118 -1.35 -11.48 -13.73
N ARG A 119 -1.07 -10.18 -13.79
CA ARG A 119 0.21 -9.61 -13.37
C ARG A 119 -0.03 -8.36 -12.53
N TYR A 120 0.94 -8.03 -11.69
CA TYR A 120 0.98 -6.75 -10.98
C TYR A 120 2.38 -6.13 -11.07
N ILE A 121 2.43 -4.81 -11.02
CA ILE A 121 3.62 -4.01 -10.75
C ILE A 121 3.45 -3.40 -9.36
N TRP A 122 4.54 -3.27 -8.63
CA TRP A 122 4.58 -2.62 -7.32
C TRP A 122 5.72 -1.62 -7.27
N GLY A 123 5.58 -0.60 -6.45
CA GLY A 123 6.61 0.37 -6.14
C GLY A 123 6.66 0.64 -4.64
N HIS A 124 7.87 0.99 -4.14
CA HIS A 124 8.12 1.09 -2.71
C HIS A 124 9.22 2.11 -2.40
N CYS A 125 9.01 2.90 -1.34
CA CYS A 125 9.98 3.73 -0.67
C CYS A 125 9.59 3.86 0.81
N GLY A 126 10.47 3.46 1.71
CA GLY A 126 10.24 3.51 3.15
C GLY A 126 10.14 2.13 3.79
N ASP A 127 9.21 1.95 4.70
CA ASP A 127 9.02 0.72 5.48
C ASP A 127 7.56 0.22 5.51
N THR A 128 6.64 0.86 4.78
CA THR A 128 5.35 0.25 4.48
C THR A 128 5.55 -1.04 3.68
N ARG A 129 4.76 -2.07 3.94
CA ARG A 129 5.03 -3.41 3.42
C ARG A 129 3.96 -3.92 2.47
N LEU A 130 4.39 -4.65 1.44
CA LEU A 130 3.54 -5.44 0.56
C LEU A 130 3.81 -6.93 0.79
N TYR A 131 2.78 -7.66 1.21
CA TYR A 131 2.81 -9.11 1.32
C TYR A 131 2.02 -9.74 0.17
N HIS A 132 2.55 -10.84 -0.35
CA HIS A 132 1.88 -11.65 -1.36
C HIS A 132 1.67 -13.07 -0.82
N PHE A 133 0.40 -13.45 -0.66
CA PHE A 133 0.01 -14.81 -0.33
C PHE A 133 -0.27 -15.58 -1.61
N ARG A 134 0.44 -16.69 -1.78
CA ARG A 134 0.33 -17.55 -2.94
C ARG A 134 0.70 -18.99 -2.59
N LYS A 135 -0.08 -19.97 -3.07
CA LYS A 135 0.17 -21.40 -2.84
C LYS A 135 0.35 -21.75 -1.34
N LYS A 136 -0.47 -21.18 -0.48
CA LYS A 136 -0.43 -21.35 0.99
C LYS A 136 0.86 -20.86 1.66
N ASP A 137 1.63 -20.03 0.99
CA ASP A 137 2.79 -19.35 1.57
C ASP A 137 2.66 -17.83 1.47
N ILE A 138 3.31 -17.12 2.39
CA ILE A 138 3.34 -15.67 2.43
C ILE A 138 4.77 -15.18 2.18
N LYS A 139 4.90 -14.28 1.22
CA LYS A 139 6.16 -13.61 0.89
C LYS A 139 6.03 -12.12 1.16
N LEU A 140 6.97 -11.57 1.93
CA LEU A 140 7.22 -10.13 1.94
C LEU A 140 7.85 -9.74 0.59
N VAL A 141 7.19 -8.85 -0.15
CA VAL A 141 7.60 -8.45 -1.50
C VAL A 141 8.56 -7.26 -1.46
N THR A 142 8.30 -6.32 -0.56
CA THR A 142 9.13 -5.14 -0.30
C THR A 142 10.30 -5.46 0.64
N LYS A 143 11.29 -4.57 0.68
CA LYS A 143 12.37 -4.59 1.66
C LYS A 143 12.37 -3.24 2.36
N ASP A 144 12.25 -3.24 3.68
CA ASP A 144 12.24 -2.00 4.45
C ASP A 144 13.53 -1.21 4.24
N HIS A 145 13.41 0.09 4.04
CA HIS A 145 14.53 1.03 3.95
C HIS A 145 14.81 1.62 5.34
N LYS A 146 15.28 0.76 6.23
CA LYS A 146 15.69 1.10 7.60
C LYS A 146 17.14 0.76 7.83
N ASN A 147 17.85 1.60 8.59
CA ASN A 147 19.18 1.32 9.05
C ASN A 147 19.17 0.32 10.23
N ASN A 148 20.37 -0.02 10.73
CA ASN A 148 20.54 -0.96 11.84
C ASN A 148 19.92 -0.49 13.17
N THR A 149 19.63 0.81 13.32
CA THR A 149 18.94 1.36 14.50
C THR A 149 17.41 1.37 14.36
N GLY A 150 16.89 0.98 13.18
CA GLY A 150 15.49 1.01 12.84
C GLY A 150 14.99 2.37 12.32
N ALA A 151 15.87 3.36 12.16
CA ALA A 151 15.52 4.64 11.58
C ALA A 151 15.36 4.53 10.06
N LEU A 152 14.42 5.29 9.53
CA LEU A 152 14.09 5.31 8.10
C LEU A 152 15.24 5.95 7.30
N GLU A 153 15.72 5.28 6.26
CA GLU A 153 16.79 5.76 5.39
C GLU A 153 16.27 6.41 4.10
N ARG A 154 15.06 6.06 3.69
CA ARG A 154 14.46 6.54 2.44
C ARG A 154 13.01 6.88 2.64
N ALA A 155 12.62 8.10 2.20
CA ALA A 155 11.26 8.58 2.18
C ALA A 155 11.05 9.59 1.05
N ILE A 156 9.81 9.84 0.69
CA ILE A 156 9.45 10.87 -0.27
C ILE A 156 9.37 12.22 0.47
N GLY A 157 10.06 13.23 -0.04
CA GLY A 157 10.11 14.58 0.56
C GLY A 157 11.30 14.84 1.48
N VAL A 158 12.05 13.82 1.90
CA VAL A 158 13.17 13.92 2.85
C VAL A 158 14.47 13.41 2.24
N GLY A 159 15.59 14.02 2.62
CA GLY A 159 16.93 13.61 2.17
C GLY A 159 17.16 13.81 0.67
N GLU A 160 18.12 13.09 0.13
CA GLU A 160 18.39 13.08 -1.31
C GLU A 160 17.46 12.08 -2.03
N TRP A 161 17.10 12.44 -3.27
CA TRP A 161 16.29 11.55 -4.09
C TRP A 161 16.98 10.21 -4.36
N GLN A 162 16.25 9.14 -4.11
CA GLN A 162 16.63 7.80 -4.51
C GLN A 162 15.49 7.15 -5.31
N LEU A 163 15.86 6.37 -6.32
CA LEU A 163 14.87 5.67 -7.13
C LEU A 163 13.99 4.75 -6.28
N LEU A 164 12.71 4.70 -6.61
CA LEU A 164 11.80 3.71 -6.00
C LEU A 164 12.28 2.30 -6.32
N ASP A 165 12.11 1.41 -5.36
CA ASP A 165 12.13 -0.01 -5.65
C ASP A 165 10.87 -0.39 -6.42
N ILE A 166 11.02 -0.86 -7.64
CA ILE A 166 9.88 -1.25 -8.49
C ILE A 166 10.09 -2.66 -9.03
N GLY A 167 9.10 -3.51 -8.82
CA GLY A 167 9.12 -4.88 -9.30
C GLY A 167 7.80 -5.31 -9.94
N VAL A 168 7.81 -6.50 -10.53
CA VAL A 168 6.66 -7.10 -11.21
C VAL A 168 6.42 -8.49 -10.67
N GLY A 169 5.15 -8.85 -10.49
CA GLY A 169 4.75 -10.18 -10.05
C GLY A 169 3.61 -10.77 -10.88
N ARG A 170 3.37 -12.06 -10.69
CA ARG A 170 2.18 -12.75 -11.21
C ARG A 170 1.10 -12.75 -10.14
N PHE A 171 -0.16 -12.59 -10.55
CA PHE A 171 -1.32 -12.60 -9.68
C PHE A 171 -2.32 -13.66 -10.18
N GLY A 172 -2.40 -14.77 -9.47
CA GLY A 172 -3.26 -15.91 -9.79
C GLY A 172 -4.66 -15.80 -9.17
N LYS A 173 -5.51 -16.81 -9.46
CA LYS A 173 -6.92 -16.81 -8.98
C LYS A 173 -7.05 -16.88 -7.45
N LYS A 174 -6.11 -17.53 -6.77
CA LYS A 174 -6.11 -17.70 -5.30
C LYS A 174 -5.09 -16.81 -4.60
N ASP A 175 -4.42 -15.94 -5.35
CA ASP A 175 -3.43 -15.04 -4.77
C ASP A 175 -4.13 -13.87 -4.05
N LYS A 176 -3.51 -13.40 -2.97
CA LYS A 176 -3.97 -12.25 -2.20
C LYS A 176 -2.79 -11.33 -1.94
N LEU A 177 -3.05 -10.03 -1.89
CA LEU A 177 -2.08 -9.00 -1.54
C LEU A 177 -2.55 -8.28 -0.27
N LEU A 178 -1.61 -8.03 0.63
CA LEU A 178 -1.80 -7.20 1.81
C LEU A 178 -0.77 -6.09 1.76
N LEU A 179 -1.24 -4.87 1.74
CA LEU A 179 -0.46 -3.65 1.79
C LEU A 179 -0.74 -2.95 3.12
N CYS A 180 0.30 -2.59 3.90
CA CYS A 180 0.07 -2.06 5.23
C CYS A 180 1.22 -1.19 5.76
N THR A 181 0.90 -0.31 6.71
CA THR A 181 1.85 0.48 7.51
C THR A 181 2.43 -0.34 8.66
N ASP A 182 3.44 0.20 9.31
CA ASP A 182 4.16 -0.48 10.39
C ASP A 182 3.30 -0.68 11.63
N GLY A 183 2.37 0.24 11.93
CA GLY A 183 1.37 0.04 12.98
C GLY A 183 0.52 -1.21 12.79
N PHE A 184 0.30 -1.66 11.54
CA PHE A 184 -0.39 -2.91 11.28
C PHE A 184 0.51 -4.14 11.48
N TYR A 185 1.73 -4.17 10.93
CA TYR A 185 2.55 -5.38 10.94
C TYR A 185 3.49 -5.51 12.15
N ARG A 186 3.79 -4.43 12.87
CA ARG A 186 4.67 -4.46 14.05
C ARG A 186 4.10 -5.39 15.12
N GLY A 187 4.91 -6.36 15.60
CA GLY A 187 4.47 -7.37 16.57
C GLY A 187 3.55 -8.47 16.02
N VAL A 188 3.29 -8.51 14.72
CA VAL A 188 2.54 -9.59 14.07
C VAL A 188 3.53 -10.58 13.45
N THR A 189 3.41 -11.86 13.80
CA THR A 189 4.31 -12.89 13.28
C THR A 189 3.98 -13.26 11.84
N LYS A 190 4.93 -13.89 11.15
CA LYS A 190 4.68 -14.44 9.80
C LYS A 190 3.55 -15.47 9.81
N GLU A 191 3.49 -16.27 10.86
CA GLU A 191 2.46 -17.28 11.07
C GLU A 191 1.07 -16.67 11.27
N ASP A 192 0.96 -15.59 12.05
CA ASP A 192 -0.29 -14.82 12.21
C ASP A 192 -0.78 -14.29 10.86
N LEU A 193 0.11 -13.66 10.09
CA LEU A 193 -0.22 -13.13 8.75
C LEU A 193 -0.61 -14.26 7.79
N LYS A 194 0.09 -15.38 7.84
CA LYS A 194 -0.23 -16.54 7.03
C LYS A 194 -1.62 -17.06 7.37
N HIS A 195 -1.91 -17.29 8.66
CA HIS A 195 -3.22 -17.73 9.11
C HIS A 195 -4.34 -16.73 8.70
N PHE A 196 -4.08 -15.43 8.84
CA PHE A 196 -5.00 -14.39 8.38
C PHE A 196 -5.28 -14.48 6.88
N MET A 197 -4.24 -14.62 6.06
CA MET A 197 -4.36 -14.60 4.60
C MET A 197 -4.82 -15.94 4.01
N GLU A 198 -4.72 -17.06 4.74
CA GLU A 198 -5.23 -18.38 4.31
C GLU A 198 -6.75 -18.44 4.26
N LYS A 199 -7.43 -17.69 5.14
CA LYS A 199 -8.91 -17.73 5.23
C LYS A 199 -9.54 -17.39 3.89
N GLU A 200 -10.58 -18.14 3.54
CA GLU A 200 -11.39 -17.86 2.36
C GLU A 200 -12.18 -16.57 2.57
N ILE A 201 -12.09 -15.68 1.60
CA ILE A 201 -12.80 -14.40 1.57
C ILE A 201 -13.74 -14.44 0.38
N GLU A 202 -15.01 -14.22 0.66
CA GLU A 202 -16.09 -14.28 -0.34
C GLU A 202 -16.41 -12.88 -0.89
N ASP A 203 -16.32 -11.88 -0.03
CA ASP A 203 -16.73 -10.50 -0.32
C ASP A 203 -15.91 -9.45 0.46
N CYS A 204 -16.20 -8.19 0.20
CA CYS A 204 -15.52 -7.05 0.83
C CYS A 204 -15.85 -6.94 2.33
N GLU A 205 -17.09 -7.24 2.75
CA GLU A 205 -17.49 -7.16 4.16
C GLU A 205 -16.70 -8.16 5.02
N LYS A 206 -16.48 -9.37 4.51
CA LYS A 206 -15.68 -10.37 5.21
C LYS A 206 -14.21 -9.95 5.30
N ALA A 207 -13.68 -9.32 4.23
CA ALA A 207 -12.35 -8.76 4.24
C ALA A 207 -12.19 -7.65 5.29
N ASP A 208 -13.13 -6.71 5.35
CA ASP A 208 -13.15 -5.63 6.33
C ASP A 208 -13.29 -6.15 7.77
N ARG A 209 -14.19 -7.12 8.00
CA ARG A 209 -14.33 -7.77 9.31
C ARG A 209 -13.02 -8.43 9.77
N MET A 210 -12.31 -9.08 8.86
CA MET A 210 -11.02 -9.70 9.19
C MET A 210 -9.95 -8.67 9.55
N LEU A 211 -9.88 -7.54 8.84
CA LEU A 211 -8.97 -6.45 9.17
C LEU A 211 -9.33 -5.83 10.53
N LYS A 212 -10.61 -5.66 10.84
CA LYS A 212 -11.06 -5.20 12.16
C LYS A 212 -10.66 -6.14 13.29
N LEU A 213 -10.70 -7.45 13.08
CA LEU A 213 -10.19 -8.42 14.08
C LEU A 213 -8.68 -8.27 14.31
N MET A 214 -7.92 -7.99 13.26
CA MET A 214 -6.48 -7.69 13.39
C MET A 214 -6.27 -6.37 14.15
N LEU A 215 -7.07 -5.34 13.88
CA LEU A 215 -7.02 -4.09 14.62
C LEU A 215 -7.26 -4.32 16.12
N GLN A 216 -8.32 -5.05 16.49
CA GLN A 216 -8.60 -5.38 17.90
C GLN A 216 -7.42 -6.12 18.56
N LYS A 217 -6.81 -7.08 17.87
CA LYS A 217 -5.59 -7.74 18.32
C LYS A 217 -4.45 -6.74 18.54
N LYS A 218 -4.23 -5.80 17.61
CA LYS A 218 -3.20 -4.77 17.72
C LYS A 218 -3.44 -3.84 18.92
N GLN A 219 -4.66 -3.39 19.08
CA GLN A 219 -5.06 -2.54 20.21
C GLN A 219 -4.87 -3.25 21.56
N SER A 220 -5.19 -4.55 21.66
CA SER A 220 -4.95 -5.36 22.87
C SER A 220 -3.45 -5.57 23.16
N MET A 221 -2.59 -5.53 22.15
CA MET A 221 -1.13 -5.56 22.29
C MET A 221 -0.53 -4.19 22.68
N GLY A 222 -1.35 -3.15 22.81
CA GLY A 222 -0.90 -1.81 23.20
C GLY A 222 -0.34 -0.96 22.07
N GLU A 223 -0.62 -1.32 20.80
CA GLU A 223 -0.22 -0.49 19.66
C GLU A 223 -0.78 0.94 19.80
N LYS A 224 0.06 1.92 19.52
CA LYS A 224 -0.29 3.35 19.65
C LYS A 224 -0.24 4.09 18.32
N ASP A 225 0.39 3.51 17.31
CA ASP A 225 0.60 4.16 16.03
C ASP A 225 -0.65 4.15 15.15
N ASN A 226 -0.62 4.93 14.08
CA ASN A 226 -1.60 4.87 13.02
C ASN A 226 -1.56 3.47 12.37
N ILE A 227 -2.71 2.93 12.03
CA ILE A 227 -2.83 1.55 11.55
C ILE A 227 -3.60 1.55 10.23
N SER A 228 -2.91 1.27 9.14
CA SER A 228 -3.52 1.26 7.81
C SER A 228 -3.20 -0.02 7.05
N ALA A 229 -4.20 -0.56 6.35
CA ALA A 229 -4.04 -1.73 5.51
C ALA A 229 -5.03 -1.76 4.34
N ILE A 230 -4.60 -2.34 3.22
CA ILE A 230 -5.46 -2.74 2.09
C ILE A 230 -5.26 -4.23 1.86
N TYR A 231 -6.34 -5.00 1.91
CA TYR A 231 -6.35 -6.43 1.65
C TYR A 231 -7.13 -6.72 0.38
N PHE A 232 -6.47 -7.26 -0.62
CA PHE A 232 -7.02 -7.48 -1.95
C PHE A 232 -6.85 -8.94 -2.40
N GLY A 233 -7.87 -9.48 -3.03
CA GLY A 233 -7.82 -10.80 -3.61
C GLY A 233 -8.98 -11.06 -4.58
N ARG A 234 -9.04 -12.30 -5.06
CA ARG A 234 -10.20 -12.76 -5.81
C ARG A 234 -11.08 -13.57 -4.88
N GLY A 235 -12.34 -13.15 -4.76
CA GLY A 235 -13.39 -13.89 -4.09
C GLY A 235 -13.78 -15.10 -4.94
N GLY A 236 -14.09 -16.19 -4.28
CA GLY A 236 -14.67 -17.36 -4.94
C GLY A 236 -15.85 -17.84 -4.13
N LYS A 237 -17.05 -17.91 -4.71
CA LYS A 237 -18.04 -18.84 -4.19
C LYS A 237 -17.46 -20.22 -4.39
N SER A 238 -17.07 -20.91 -3.31
CA SER A 238 -16.93 -22.37 -3.38
C SER A 238 -18.26 -22.93 -3.86
N LYS A 239 -18.20 -23.66 -4.97
CA LYS A 239 -19.32 -24.48 -5.41
C LYS A 239 -19.52 -25.60 -4.41
#